data_0c26db91b9f9056689d8903796762a2e
#
_entry.id   0c26db91b9f9056689d8903796762a2e
#
_cell.length_a   1.000
_cell.length_b   1.000
_cell.length_c   1.000
_cell.angle_alpha   90.00
_cell.angle_beta   90.00
_cell.angle_gamma   90.00
#
_symmetry.space_group_name_H-M   'P 1'
#
loop_
_entity.id
_entity.type
_entity.pdbx_description
1 polymer ?
#
loop_
_entity_poly.entity_id
_entity_poly.type
_entity_poly.pdbx_seq_one_letter_code
_entity_poly.pdbx_strand_id
1 'polypeptide(L)'
;PFGQEKFGSKTELKNLNSFNFVRRGLAHEEKRQAQVLNAGGVIQQETRRFDETNGETILMRVKEGESDYRYFPEPDLPGLTVSQEWIDRVKASIPEMPAKRRERYISEYDLPEYDAMVLTLSKEMSDFFEGTLAAGADAKLASNWLMGEVSAYLNSEKVELAETKLTPANLAGMITLIEDGTISTKIAKKVFRLLATKGGDAKAVVESEGLIQMSDPSQLLPIINAVLDNSQQSVDDFKAGKDRAKGFLVGQIMKQTKGQANPGMVNQLLAQELEKR
;
A
#
# COMPACT_ATOMS: atom_id res chain seq x y z
N PRO A 1 -13.91 -25.30 26.21
CA PRO A 1 -12.88 -24.69 27.05
C PRO A 1 -11.59 -24.51 26.27
N PHE A 2 -10.79 -23.52 26.64
CA PHE A 2 -9.51 -23.25 25.98
C PHE A 2 -8.56 -24.45 26.11
N GLY A 3 -7.90 -24.84 25.02
CA GLY A 3 -6.95 -25.95 24.98
C GLY A 3 -7.58 -27.33 24.71
N GLN A 4 -8.87 -27.42 24.43
CA GLN A 4 -9.49 -28.67 24.00
C GLN A 4 -9.38 -28.84 22.48
N GLU A 5 -9.08 -30.07 22.02
CA GLU A 5 -9.05 -30.41 20.58
C GLU A 5 -10.44 -30.43 19.94
N LYS A 6 -11.47 -30.78 20.72
CA LYS A 6 -12.84 -30.83 20.24
C LYS A 6 -13.62 -29.59 20.64
N PHE A 7 -14.34 -29.02 19.69
CA PHE A 7 -15.27 -27.92 19.97
C PHE A 7 -16.39 -28.38 20.90
N GLY A 8 -16.83 -27.46 21.76
CA GLY A 8 -18.03 -27.65 22.57
C GLY A 8 -19.32 -27.49 21.75
N SER A 9 -20.46 -27.55 22.45
CA SER A 9 -21.77 -27.33 21.83
C SER A 9 -21.93 -25.90 21.33
N LYS A 10 -22.45 -25.74 20.12
CA LYS A 10 -22.65 -24.44 19.49
C LYS A 10 -23.94 -23.79 20.01
N THR A 11 -23.83 -22.57 20.55
CA THR A 11 -24.99 -21.72 20.89
C THR A 11 -25.06 -20.57 19.90
N GLU A 12 -26.20 -20.39 19.25
CA GLU A 12 -26.45 -19.26 18.34
C GLU A 12 -27.10 -18.11 19.10
N LEU A 13 -26.50 -16.90 19.02
CA LEU A 13 -27.10 -15.70 19.62
C LEU A 13 -27.71 -14.81 18.54
N LYS A 14 -28.95 -14.40 18.74
CA LYS A 14 -29.71 -13.48 17.87
C LYS A 14 -30.02 -12.16 18.56
N ASN A 15 -30.49 -11.17 17.79
CA ASN A 15 -30.86 -9.82 18.26
C ASN A 15 -29.64 -9.02 18.78
N LEU A 16 -28.51 -9.14 18.12
CA LEU A 16 -27.27 -8.42 18.46
C LEU A 16 -27.08 -7.23 17.48
N ASN A 17 -27.90 -6.19 17.65
CA ASN A 17 -28.04 -5.09 16.68
C ASN A 17 -27.00 -3.97 16.86
N SER A 18 -26.04 -4.11 17.78
CA SER A 18 -24.94 -3.18 17.96
C SER A 18 -23.71 -3.87 18.52
N PHE A 19 -22.52 -3.29 18.35
CA PHE A 19 -21.29 -3.78 18.96
C PHE A 19 -21.39 -3.93 20.49
N ASN A 20 -22.09 -3.02 21.15
CA ASN A 20 -22.31 -3.10 22.58
C ASN A 20 -23.20 -4.31 22.94
N PHE A 21 -24.24 -4.61 22.15
CA PHE A 21 -25.08 -5.80 22.36
C PHE A 21 -24.33 -7.08 22.11
N VAL A 22 -23.46 -7.13 21.08
CA VAL A 22 -22.56 -8.28 20.88
C VAL A 22 -21.70 -8.49 22.11
N ARG A 23 -21.02 -7.47 22.60
CA ARG A 23 -20.16 -7.55 23.80
C ARG A 23 -20.94 -8.03 25.03
N ARG A 24 -22.10 -7.42 25.31
CA ARG A 24 -22.92 -7.76 26.48
C ARG A 24 -23.53 -9.17 26.36
N GLY A 25 -24.03 -9.52 25.19
CA GLY A 25 -24.64 -10.83 24.95
C GLY A 25 -23.63 -11.97 25.07
N LEU A 26 -22.42 -11.79 24.51
CA LEU A 26 -21.33 -12.78 24.65
C LEU A 26 -20.88 -12.91 26.11
N ALA A 27 -20.68 -11.81 26.83
CA ALA A 27 -20.28 -11.85 28.23
C ALA A 27 -21.34 -12.52 29.13
N HIS A 28 -22.63 -12.30 28.86
CA HIS A 28 -23.71 -13.00 29.56
C HIS A 28 -23.69 -14.51 29.25
N GLU A 29 -23.56 -14.86 27.98
CA GLU A 29 -23.58 -16.25 27.54
C GLU A 29 -22.38 -17.05 28.07
N GLU A 30 -21.17 -16.47 28.06
CA GLU A 30 -19.99 -17.05 28.67
C GLU A 30 -20.24 -17.40 30.15
N LYS A 31 -20.76 -16.44 30.91
CA LYS A 31 -21.08 -16.62 32.33
C LYS A 31 -22.13 -17.71 32.55
N ARG A 32 -23.21 -17.71 31.74
CA ARG A 32 -24.28 -18.70 31.81
C ARG A 32 -23.73 -20.11 31.54
N GLN A 33 -22.97 -20.29 30.47
CA GLN A 33 -22.40 -21.58 30.12
C GLN A 33 -21.42 -22.08 31.19
N ALA A 34 -20.57 -21.20 31.72
CA ALA A 34 -19.70 -21.55 32.85
C ALA A 34 -20.51 -22.03 34.09
N GLN A 35 -21.63 -21.37 34.43
CA GLN A 35 -22.49 -21.75 35.53
C GLN A 35 -23.11 -23.13 35.30
N VAL A 36 -23.63 -23.42 34.09
CA VAL A 36 -24.21 -24.71 33.74
C VAL A 36 -23.18 -25.82 33.85
N LEU A 37 -21.99 -25.62 33.28
CA LEU A 37 -20.91 -26.61 33.31
C LEU A 37 -20.37 -26.84 34.73
N ASN A 38 -20.19 -25.81 35.52
CA ASN A 38 -19.75 -25.93 36.93
C ASN A 38 -20.77 -26.61 37.82
N ALA A 39 -22.07 -26.55 37.48
CA ALA A 39 -23.12 -27.31 38.15
C ALA A 39 -23.24 -28.76 37.66
N GLY A 40 -22.34 -29.23 36.77
CA GLY A 40 -22.39 -30.59 36.23
C GLY A 40 -23.40 -30.74 35.08
N GLY A 41 -23.98 -29.68 34.59
CA GLY A 41 -24.89 -29.67 33.44
C GLY A 41 -24.17 -29.77 32.10
N VAL A 42 -24.97 -29.86 31.04
CA VAL A 42 -24.49 -29.96 29.64
C VAL A 42 -25.03 -28.79 28.84
N ILE A 43 -24.21 -28.20 28.02
CA ILE A 43 -24.63 -27.15 27.07
C ILE A 43 -25.25 -27.87 25.86
N GLN A 44 -26.49 -27.54 25.58
CA GLN A 44 -27.19 -28.05 24.39
C GLN A 44 -26.95 -27.12 23.20
N GLN A 45 -27.09 -27.66 21.99
CA GLN A 45 -27.09 -26.84 20.79
C GLN A 45 -28.42 -26.09 20.70
N GLU A 46 -28.36 -24.78 20.92
CA GLU A 46 -29.55 -23.95 21.06
C GLU A 46 -29.40 -22.58 20.38
N THR A 47 -30.55 -21.99 20.05
CA THR A 47 -30.65 -20.62 19.61
C THR A 47 -31.21 -19.78 20.75
N ARG A 48 -30.53 -18.71 21.10
CA ARG A 48 -30.92 -17.73 22.13
C ARG A 48 -31.02 -16.34 21.52
N ARG A 49 -31.88 -15.47 22.06
CA ARG A 49 -31.92 -14.05 21.70
C ARG A 49 -31.36 -13.21 22.85
N PHE A 50 -30.70 -12.14 22.53
CA PHE A 50 -30.29 -11.16 23.52
C PHE A 50 -31.47 -10.26 23.87
N ASP A 51 -31.75 -10.11 25.16
CA ASP A 51 -32.72 -9.16 25.71
C ASP A 51 -31.98 -7.89 26.14
N GLU A 52 -32.23 -6.80 25.42
CA GLU A 52 -31.58 -5.51 25.63
C GLU A 52 -31.92 -4.93 27.00
N THR A 53 -33.17 -5.14 27.50
CA THR A 53 -33.69 -4.57 28.73
C THR A 53 -33.01 -5.21 29.92
N ASN A 54 -32.99 -6.53 29.98
CA ASN A 54 -32.45 -7.28 31.11
C ASN A 54 -30.95 -7.57 30.95
N GLY A 55 -30.40 -7.47 29.73
CA GLY A 55 -29.01 -7.78 29.44
C GLY A 55 -28.68 -9.26 29.44
N GLU A 56 -29.66 -10.11 29.22
CA GLU A 56 -29.60 -11.56 29.31
C GLU A 56 -29.82 -12.23 27.95
N THR A 57 -29.42 -13.50 27.82
CA THR A 57 -29.76 -14.34 26.67
C THR A 57 -30.93 -15.25 27.04
N ILE A 58 -31.99 -15.23 26.23
CA ILE A 58 -33.22 -15.98 26.45
C ILE A 58 -33.29 -17.11 25.43
N LEU A 59 -33.58 -18.34 25.88
CA LEU A 59 -33.75 -19.49 25.02
C LEU A 59 -34.92 -19.27 24.05
N MET A 60 -34.66 -19.48 22.75
CA MET A 60 -35.69 -19.50 21.71
C MET A 60 -36.07 -20.93 21.31
N ARG A 61 -35.06 -21.72 21.01
CA ARG A 61 -35.27 -23.15 20.63
C ARG A 61 -33.99 -23.94 20.91
N VAL A 62 -34.16 -25.23 21.18
CA VAL A 62 -33.12 -26.23 21.20
C VAL A 62 -33.03 -26.85 19.81
N LYS A 63 -31.83 -27.07 19.28
CA LYS A 63 -31.60 -27.72 17.97
C LYS A 63 -31.30 -29.20 18.20
N GLU A 64 -32.14 -30.08 17.70
CA GLU A 64 -32.00 -31.53 17.83
C GLU A 64 -31.18 -32.16 16.67
N GLY A 65 -30.12 -31.48 16.19
CA GLY A 65 -29.22 -31.99 15.16
C GLY A 65 -29.67 -31.75 13.71
N GLU A 66 -29.03 -32.43 12.76
CA GLU A 66 -29.28 -32.25 11.32
C GLU A 66 -30.71 -32.60 10.89
N SER A 67 -31.37 -33.49 11.60
CA SER A 67 -32.75 -33.89 11.33
C SER A 67 -33.78 -32.77 11.45
N ASP A 68 -33.47 -31.71 12.22
CA ASP A 68 -34.34 -30.54 12.37
C ASP A 68 -34.46 -29.73 11.07
N TYR A 69 -33.43 -29.75 10.24
CA TYR A 69 -33.40 -29.06 8.96
C TYR A 69 -34.04 -29.83 7.81
N ARG A 70 -34.33 -31.12 7.98
CA ARG A 70 -34.94 -32.01 6.98
C ARG A 70 -34.19 -32.01 5.64
N TYR A 71 -32.85 -31.98 5.68
CA TYR A 71 -32.05 -32.04 4.47
C TYR A 71 -32.31 -33.36 3.72
N PHE A 72 -32.58 -33.25 2.45
CA PHE A 72 -32.66 -34.36 1.51
C PHE A 72 -32.10 -33.87 0.16
N PRO A 73 -31.61 -34.79 -0.70
CA PRO A 73 -31.17 -34.44 -2.03
C PRO A 73 -32.29 -33.78 -2.83
N GLU A 74 -32.03 -32.68 -3.48
CA GLU A 74 -33.01 -32.02 -4.36
C GLU A 74 -33.27 -32.92 -5.58
N PRO A 75 -34.51 -33.37 -5.83
CA PRO A 75 -34.79 -34.32 -6.90
C PRO A 75 -34.52 -33.77 -8.31
N ASP A 76 -34.58 -32.44 -8.48
CA ASP A 76 -34.35 -31.80 -9.76
C ASP A 76 -32.87 -31.55 -10.06
N LEU A 77 -31.98 -31.78 -9.11
CA LEU A 77 -30.53 -31.60 -9.28
C LEU A 77 -29.85 -32.99 -9.44
N PRO A 78 -29.36 -33.30 -10.66
CA PRO A 78 -28.61 -34.55 -10.86
C PRO A 78 -27.28 -34.49 -10.11
N GLY A 79 -26.76 -35.65 -9.72
CA GLY A 79 -25.46 -35.75 -9.08
C GLY A 79 -24.35 -35.20 -9.95
N LEU A 80 -23.52 -34.30 -9.40
CA LEU A 80 -22.33 -33.79 -10.07
C LEU A 80 -21.11 -34.62 -9.65
N THR A 81 -20.47 -35.26 -10.63
CA THR A 81 -19.19 -35.95 -10.40
C THR A 81 -18.04 -35.07 -10.91
N VAL A 82 -17.18 -34.68 -10.01
CA VAL A 82 -15.95 -33.93 -10.35
C VAL A 82 -14.82 -34.94 -10.54
N SER A 83 -14.30 -35.04 -11.78
CA SER A 83 -13.18 -35.95 -12.09
C SER A 83 -11.86 -35.44 -11.51
N GLN A 84 -10.93 -36.34 -11.22
CA GLN A 84 -9.59 -35.97 -10.77
C GLN A 84 -8.86 -35.09 -11.82
N GLU A 85 -9.06 -35.41 -13.12
CA GLU A 85 -8.49 -34.59 -14.21
C GLU A 85 -8.99 -33.11 -14.18
N TRP A 86 -10.29 -32.93 -13.89
CA TRP A 86 -10.85 -31.59 -13.73
C TRP A 86 -10.21 -30.87 -12.55
N ILE A 87 -10.09 -31.53 -11.39
CA ILE A 87 -9.45 -31.00 -10.19
C ILE A 87 -8.00 -30.60 -10.50
N ASP A 88 -7.24 -31.45 -11.16
CA ASP A 88 -5.84 -31.21 -11.46
C ASP A 88 -5.65 -30.06 -12.46
N ARG A 89 -6.53 -29.95 -13.45
CA ARG A 89 -6.55 -28.80 -14.38
C ARG A 89 -6.83 -27.49 -13.66
N VAL A 90 -7.81 -27.46 -12.76
CA VAL A 90 -8.13 -26.27 -11.97
C VAL A 90 -6.98 -25.92 -11.04
N LYS A 91 -6.40 -26.91 -10.34
CA LYS A 91 -5.22 -26.68 -9.48
C LYS A 91 -4.05 -26.08 -10.25
N ALA A 92 -3.80 -26.56 -11.47
CA ALA A 92 -2.72 -26.02 -12.32
C ALA A 92 -3.00 -24.56 -12.77
N SER A 93 -4.24 -24.13 -12.80
CA SER A 93 -4.63 -22.77 -13.20
C SER A 93 -4.69 -21.78 -12.03
N ILE A 94 -4.58 -22.25 -10.79
CA ILE A 94 -4.60 -21.36 -9.61
C ILE A 94 -3.31 -20.56 -9.58
N PRO A 95 -3.39 -19.21 -9.58
CA PRO A 95 -2.21 -18.37 -9.46
C PRO A 95 -1.61 -18.43 -8.06
N GLU A 96 -0.40 -17.90 -7.91
CA GLU A 96 0.21 -17.74 -6.59
C GLU A 96 -0.73 -16.98 -5.65
N MET A 97 -1.00 -17.58 -4.49
CA MET A 97 -1.92 -17.01 -3.50
C MET A 97 -1.27 -15.81 -2.76
N PRO A 98 -2.07 -14.80 -2.34
CA PRO A 98 -1.53 -13.57 -1.71
C PRO A 98 -0.59 -13.82 -0.52
N ALA A 99 -0.84 -14.84 0.29
CA ALA A 99 0.01 -15.18 1.42
C ALA A 99 1.42 -15.61 0.98
N LYS A 100 1.51 -16.50 -0.02
CA LYS A 100 2.80 -16.94 -0.58
C LYS A 100 3.52 -15.81 -1.31
N ARG A 101 2.77 -14.99 -2.06
CA ARG A 101 3.30 -13.81 -2.75
C ARG A 101 3.91 -12.82 -1.76
N ARG A 102 3.26 -12.60 -0.61
CA ARG A 102 3.79 -11.75 0.47
C ARG A 102 5.08 -12.31 1.07
N GLU A 103 5.11 -13.61 1.37
CA GLU A 103 6.33 -14.28 1.86
C GLU A 103 7.48 -14.12 0.85
N ARG A 104 7.19 -14.28 -0.43
CA ARG A 104 8.16 -14.09 -1.51
C ARG A 104 8.67 -12.65 -1.59
N TYR A 105 7.80 -11.65 -1.47
CA TYR A 105 8.20 -10.24 -1.49
C TYR A 105 9.13 -9.88 -0.33
N ILE A 106 8.90 -10.46 0.84
CA ILE A 106 9.80 -10.28 1.99
C ILE A 106 11.12 -11.00 1.76
N SER A 107 11.10 -12.26 1.31
CA SER A 107 12.31 -13.09 1.24
C SER A 107 13.19 -12.81 0.02
N GLU A 108 12.60 -12.50 -1.15
CA GLU A 108 13.34 -12.31 -2.40
C GLU A 108 13.67 -10.84 -2.67
N TYR A 109 12.78 -9.91 -2.28
CA TYR A 109 12.93 -8.48 -2.58
C TYR A 109 13.28 -7.64 -1.34
N ASP A 110 13.46 -8.28 -0.18
CA ASP A 110 13.79 -7.61 1.09
C ASP A 110 12.83 -6.46 1.44
N LEU A 111 11.54 -6.64 1.10
CA LEU A 111 10.53 -5.65 1.43
C LEU A 111 10.10 -5.79 2.89
N PRO A 112 9.81 -4.67 3.57
CA PRO A 112 9.18 -4.71 4.88
C PRO A 112 7.84 -5.46 4.83
N GLU A 113 7.49 -6.14 5.92
CA GLU A 113 6.24 -6.91 6.02
C GLU A 113 5.00 -6.06 5.68
N TYR A 114 4.97 -4.82 6.15
CA TYR A 114 3.90 -3.88 5.85
C TYR A 114 3.78 -3.59 4.35
N ASP A 115 4.90 -3.31 3.68
CA ASP A 115 4.93 -3.01 2.25
C ASP A 115 4.44 -4.23 1.44
N ALA A 116 4.96 -5.42 1.76
CA ALA A 116 4.55 -6.67 1.13
C ALA A 116 3.06 -6.98 1.36
N MET A 117 2.53 -6.68 2.56
CA MET A 117 1.12 -6.82 2.87
C MET A 117 0.27 -5.88 1.99
N VAL A 118 0.60 -4.60 1.93
CA VAL A 118 -0.18 -3.60 1.17
C VAL A 118 -0.17 -3.91 -0.32
N LEU A 119 0.99 -4.23 -0.90
CA LEU A 119 1.10 -4.60 -2.32
C LEU A 119 0.30 -5.86 -2.68
N THR A 120 0.08 -6.77 -1.73
CA THR A 120 -0.66 -8.02 -1.96
C THR A 120 -2.15 -7.96 -1.59
N LEU A 121 -2.68 -6.79 -1.21
CA LEU A 121 -4.12 -6.60 -0.96
C LEU A 121 -4.96 -6.75 -2.23
N SER A 122 -4.43 -6.37 -3.39
CA SER A 122 -5.09 -6.57 -4.67
C SER A 122 -4.18 -7.31 -5.64
N LYS A 123 -4.79 -8.17 -6.46
CA LYS A 123 -4.06 -8.89 -7.52
C LYS A 123 -3.48 -7.90 -8.54
N GLU A 124 -4.24 -6.89 -8.90
CA GLU A 124 -3.84 -5.88 -9.88
C GLU A 124 -2.58 -5.12 -9.44
N MET A 125 -2.54 -4.66 -8.18
CA MET A 125 -1.38 -3.97 -7.62
C MET A 125 -0.16 -4.89 -7.56
N SER A 126 -0.36 -6.16 -7.16
CA SER A 126 0.71 -7.16 -7.13
C SER A 126 1.29 -7.42 -8.53
N ASP A 127 0.41 -7.65 -9.52
CA ASP A 127 0.83 -7.94 -10.89
C ASP A 127 1.53 -6.73 -11.51
N PHE A 128 1.07 -5.52 -11.21
CA PHE A 128 1.71 -4.29 -11.65
C PHE A 128 3.10 -4.11 -11.03
N PHE A 129 3.23 -4.37 -9.73
CA PHE A 129 4.52 -4.36 -9.03
C PHE A 129 5.51 -5.33 -9.68
N GLU A 130 5.12 -6.59 -9.85
CA GLU A 130 5.97 -7.60 -10.48
C GLU A 130 6.34 -7.25 -11.94
N GLY A 131 5.37 -6.72 -12.69
CA GLY A 131 5.64 -6.21 -14.04
C GLY A 131 6.65 -5.06 -14.05
N THR A 132 6.62 -4.19 -13.03
CA THR A 132 7.59 -3.09 -12.88
C THR A 132 8.99 -3.62 -12.57
N LEU A 133 9.11 -4.65 -11.73
CA LEU A 133 10.39 -5.33 -11.48
C LEU A 133 10.91 -6.05 -12.73
N ALA A 134 10.02 -6.76 -13.43
CA ALA A 134 10.39 -7.44 -14.68
C ALA A 134 10.87 -6.46 -15.76
N ALA A 135 10.43 -5.20 -15.71
CA ALA A 135 10.90 -4.12 -16.56
C ALA A 135 12.21 -3.46 -16.06
N GLY A 136 12.82 -3.96 -14.97
CA GLY A 136 14.15 -3.60 -14.51
C GLY A 136 14.20 -2.58 -13.36
N ALA A 137 13.07 -2.24 -12.72
CA ALA A 137 13.07 -1.33 -11.59
C ALA A 137 13.55 -1.99 -10.29
N ASP A 138 14.17 -1.21 -9.42
CA ASP A 138 14.47 -1.59 -8.04
C ASP A 138 13.18 -1.84 -7.25
N ALA A 139 13.15 -2.94 -6.47
CA ALA A 139 11.96 -3.37 -5.76
C ALA A 139 11.51 -2.38 -4.68
N LYS A 140 12.45 -1.78 -3.96
CA LYS A 140 12.14 -0.82 -2.90
C LYS A 140 11.58 0.48 -3.46
N LEU A 141 12.17 0.97 -4.54
CA LEU A 141 11.69 2.18 -5.21
C LEU A 141 10.32 1.94 -5.85
N ALA A 142 10.12 0.79 -6.54
CA ALA A 142 8.83 0.43 -7.11
C ALA A 142 7.74 0.34 -6.04
N SER A 143 8.02 -0.32 -4.89
CA SER A 143 7.11 -0.36 -3.74
C SER A 143 6.75 1.03 -3.24
N ASN A 144 7.75 1.88 -3.00
CA ASN A 144 7.54 3.24 -2.51
C ASN A 144 6.67 4.07 -3.47
N TRP A 145 6.88 3.96 -4.78
CA TRP A 145 6.08 4.67 -5.78
C TRP A 145 4.64 4.18 -5.83
N LEU A 146 4.45 2.86 -5.82
CA LEU A 146 3.10 2.26 -5.87
C LEU A 146 2.29 2.58 -4.63
N MET A 147 2.88 2.43 -3.45
CA MET A 147 2.21 2.70 -2.19
C MET A 147 2.00 4.20 -1.92
N GLY A 148 2.89 5.04 -2.42
CA GLY A 148 2.85 6.49 -2.26
C GLY A 148 2.09 7.19 -3.39
N GLU A 149 2.81 7.64 -4.41
CA GLU A 149 2.28 8.55 -5.45
C GLU A 149 1.20 7.89 -6.32
N VAL A 150 1.36 6.60 -6.67
CA VAL A 150 0.36 5.88 -7.49
C VAL A 150 -0.94 5.75 -6.70
N SER A 151 -0.90 5.21 -5.49
CA SER A 151 -2.09 5.06 -4.65
C SER A 151 -2.75 6.41 -4.32
N ALA A 152 -1.96 7.45 -4.05
CA ALA A 152 -2.48 8.79 -3.82
C ALA A 152 -3.19 9.36 -5.07
N TYR A 153 -2.63 9.13 -6.26
CA TYR A 153 -3.24 9.55 -7.52
C TYR A 153 -4.58 8.81 -7.76
N LEU A 154 -4.59 7.47 -7.66
CA LEU A 154 -5.81 6.67 -7.85
C LEU A 154 -6.93 7.12 -6.91
N ASN A 155 -6.61 7.33 -5.63
CA ASN A 155 -7.57 7.80 -4.63
C ASN A 155 -8.08 9.23 -4.91
N SER A 156 -7.21 10.15 -5.35
CA SER A 156 -7.60 11.55 -5.61
C SER A 156 -8.46 11.69 -6.85
N GLU A 157 -8.11 10.98 -7.92
CA GLU A 157 -8.84 11.01 -9.20
C GLU A 157 -10.05 10.06 -9.19
N LYS A 158 -10.14 9.17 -8.18
CA LYS A 158 -11.18 8.13 -8.05
C LYS A 158 -11.24 7.19 -9.26
N VAL A 159 -10.08 6.75 -9.71
CA VAL A 159 -9.92 5.83 -10.83
C VAL A 159 -9.17 4.58 -10.39
N GLU A 160 -9.41 3.48 -11.09
CA GLU A 160 -8.65 2.25 -10.93
C GLU A 160 -7.36 2.30 -11.76
N LEU A 161 -6.37 1.47 -11.39
CA LEU A 161 -5.07 1.44 -12.07
C LEU A 161 -5.20 1.14 -13.58
N ALA A 162 -6.09 0.21 -13.94
CA ALA A 162 -6.38 -0.16 -15.33
C ALA A 162 -7.01 0.97 -16.16
N GLU A 163 -7.61 1.98 -15.53
CA GLU A 163 -8.18 3.14 -16.22
C GLU A 163 -7.13 4.21 -16.53
N THR A 164 -5.95 4.11 -15.95
CA THR A 164 -4.83 5.02 -16.21
C THR A 164 -4.07 4.61 -17.48
N LYS A 165 -3.20 5.50 -17.94
CA LYS A 165 -2.22 5.19 -19.00
C LYS A 165 -0.87 4.71 -18.44
N LEU A 166 -0.78 4.56 -17.12
CA LEU A 166 0.42 4.05 -16.47
C LEU A 166 0.61 2.56 -16.83
N THR A 167 1.83 2.19 -17.15
CA THR A 167 2.21 0.81 -17.39
C THR A 167 3.41 0.43 -16.51
N PRO A 168 3.62 -0.85 -16.21
CA PRO A 168 4.83 -1.29 -15.49
C PRO A 168 6.11 -0.81 -16.14
N ALA A 169 6.19 -0.84 -17.47
CA ALA A 169 7.38 -0.44 -18.21
C ALA A 169 7.67 1.07 -18.08
N ASN A 170 6.65 1.93 -18.21
CA ASN A 170 6.90 3.36 -18.10
C ASN A 170 7.16 3.81 -16.65
N LEU A 171 6.59 3.14 -15.65
CA LEU A 171 6.95 3.37 -14.25
C LEU A 171 8.41 2.94 -13.98
N ALA A 172 8.81 1.77 -14.45
CA ALA A 172 10.19 1.28 -14.34
C ALA A 172 11.19 2.24 -15.01
N GLY A 173 10.90 2.67 -16.25
CA GLY A 173 11.74 3.64 -16.96
C GLY A 173 11.88 4.97 -16.18
N MET A 174 10.82 5.44 -15.56
CA MET A 174 10.88 6.64 -14.70
C MET A 174 11.73 6.40 -13.44
N ILE A 175 11.63 5.24 -12.82
CA ILE A 175 12.44 4.87 -11.64
C ILE A 175 13.92 4.84 -12.04
N THR A 176 14.27 4.24 -13.16
CA THR A 176 15.65 4.23 -13.69
C THR A 176 16.20 5.65 -13.88
N LEU A 177 15.40 6.58 -14.41
CA LEU A 177 15.82 7.99 -14.57
C LEU A 177 16.00 8.73 -13.22
N ILE A 178 15.40 8.24 -12.13
CA ILE A 178 15.67 8.75 -10.79
C ILE A 178 16.99 8.20 -10.27
N GLU A 179 17.23 6.89 -10.46
CA GLU A 179 18.43 6.20 -9.97
C GLU A 179 19.70 6.68 -10.65
N ASP A 180 19.66 6.95 -11.95
CA ASP A 180 20.79 7.48 -12.70
C ASP A 180 20.99 9.02 -12.54
N GLY A 181 20.07 9.68 -11.80
CA GLY A 181 20.14 11.11 -11.53
C GLY A 181 19.72 12.01 -12.68
N THR A 182 19.14 11.45 -13.76
CA THR A 182 18.60 12.24 -14.89
C THR A 182 17.47 13.15 -14.46
N ILE A 183 16.64 12.70 -13.50
CA ILE A 183 15.58 13.50 -12.89
C ILE A 183 15.60 13.39 -11.37
N SER A 184 15.22 14.46 -10.68
CA SER A 184 15.03 14.44 -9.23
C SER A 184 13.66 13.82 -8.88
N THR A 185 13.50 13.32 -7.65
CA THR A 185 12.21 12.83 -7.14
C THR A 185 11.07 13.85 -7.29
N LYS A 186 11.39 15.15 -7.16
CA LYS A 186 10.42 16.22 -7.37
C LYS A 186 9.96 16.32 -8.83
N ILE A 187 10.88 16.18 -9.77
CA ILE A 187 10.59 16.17 -11.21
C ILE A 187 9.81 14.88 -11.56
N ALA A 188 10.21 13.75 -10.98
CA ALA A 188 9.55 12.47 -11.19
C ALA A 188 8.06 12.50 -10.87
N LYS A 189 7.61 13.26 -9.85
CA LYS A 189 6.18 13.44 -9.56
C LYS A 189 5.42 14.11 -10.72
N LYS A 190 6.05 15.04 -11.43
CA LYS A 190 5.46 15.66 -12.62
C LYS A 190 5.43 14.66 -13.79
N VAL A 191 6.54 13.94 -14.00
CA VAL A 191 6.65 12.91 -15.04
C VAL A 191 5.61 11.81 -14.81
N PHE A 192 5.48 11.32 -13.57
CA PHE A 192 4.47 10.33 -13.18
C PHE A 192 3.04 10.75 -13.59
N ARG A 193 2.63 11.99 -13.29
CA ARG A 193 1.32 12.50 -13.68
C ARG A 193 1.11 12.51 -15.19
N LEU A 194 2.14 12.83 -15.95
CA LEU A 194 2.09 12.78 -17.42
C LEU A 194 1.96 11.34 -17.91
N LEU A 195 2.73 10.42 -17.34
CA LEU A 195 2.65 8.99 -17.66
C LEU A 195 1.27 8.40 -17.32
N ALA A 196 0.72 8.74 -16.15
CA ALA A 196 -0.59 8.26 -15.72
C ALA A 196 -1.75 8.78 -16.61
N THR A 197 -1.62 10.01 -17.15
CA THR A 197 -2.68 10.64 -17.96
C THR A 197 -2.52 10.44 -19.45
N LYS A 198 -1.29 10.51 -19.97
CA LYS A 198 -0.99 10.47 -21.41
C LYS A 198 -0.33 9.16 -21.85
N GLY A 199 0.33 8.45 -20.92
CA GLY A 199 1.17 7.29 -21.22
C GLY A 199 2.49 7.71 -21.87
N GLY A 200 3.12 6.75 -22.54
CA GLY A 200 4.34 6.97 -23.31
C GLY A 200 5.60 6.47 -22.59
N ASP A 201 6.72 6.63 -23.25
CA ASP A 201 8.04 6.32 -22.71
C ASP A 201 8.52 7.41 -21.75
N ALA A 202 9.03 7.01 -20.58
CA ALA A 202 9.42 7.96 -19.54
C ALA A 202 10.53 8.91 -19.98
N LYS A 203 11.53 8.42 -20.73
CA LYS A 203 12.64 9.23 -21.22
C LYS A 203 12.16 10.22 -22.28
N ALA A 204 11.31 9.79 -23.20
CA ALA A 204 10.72 10.66 -24.20
C ALA A 204 9.87 11.78 -23.58
N VAL A 205 9.11 11.48 -22.51
CA VAL A 205 8.35 12.49 -21.75
C VAL A 205 9.28 13.50 -21.08
N VAL A 206 10.36 13.02 -20.47
CA VAL A 206 11.35 13.90 -19.81
C VAL A 206 12.03 14.83 -20.82
N GLU A 207 12.42 14.31 -21.98
CA GLU A 207 13.08 15.08 -23.05
C GLU A 207 12.12 16.11 -23.68
N SER A 208 10.91 15.69 -24.04
CA SER A 208 9.91 16.58 -24.67
C SER A 208 9.43 17.72 -23.76
N GLU A 209 9.35 17.47 -22.47
CA GLU A 209 8.95 18.47 -21.46
C GLU A 209 10.14 19.28 -20.91
N GLY A 210 11.36 18.99 -21.38
CA GLY A 210 12.59 19.68 -20.94
C GLY A 210 12.84 19.52 -19.42
N LEU A 211 12.59 18.31 -18.88
CA LEU A 211 12.65 18.03 -17.46
C LEU A 211 13.97 17.39 -17.00
N ILE A 212 14.97 17.33 -17.86
CA ILE A 212 16.31 16.83 -17.51
C ILE A 212 16.88 17.66 -16.39
N GLN A 213 17.44 17.01 -15.37
CA GLN A 213 18.08 17.70 -14.25
C GLN A 213 19.39 18.33 -14.70
N MET A 214 19.58 19.61 -14.39
CA MET A 214 20.81 20.34 -14.66
C MET A 214 21.87 19.95 -13.62
N SER A 215 22.86 19.14 -14.04
CA SER A 215 23.95 18.66 -13.18
C SER A 215 25.32 19.09 -13.67
N ASP A 216 25.41 19.77 -14.82
CA ASP A 216 26.67 20.22 -15.42
C ASP A 216 27.16 21.49 -14.68
N PRO A 217 28.36 21.44 -14.06
CA PRO A 217 28.95 22.61 -13.40
C PRO A 217 29.08 23.82 -14.34
N SER A 218 29.34 23.62 -15.62
CA SER A 218 29.48 24.71 -16.61
C SER A 218 28.20 25.51 -16.81
N GLN A 219 27.06 24.89 -16.64
CA GLN A 219 25.73 25.51 -16.71
C GLN A 219 25.30 26.13 -15.37
N LEU A 220 25.69 25.49 -14.25
CA LEU A 220 25.28 25.90 -12.92
C LEU A 220 26.11 27.10 -12.39
N LEU A 221 27.42 27.13 -12.63
CA LEU A 221 28.33 28.19 -12.13
C LEU A 221 27.89 29.59 -12.53
N PRO A 222 27.52 29.91 -13.78
CA PRO A 222 27.03 31.23 -14.15
C PRO A 222 25.79 31.66 -13.36
N ILE A 223 24.86 30.70 -13.13
CA ILE A 223 23.63 30.96 -12.38
C ILE A 223 23.93 31.19 -10.91
N ILE A 224 24.82 30.38 -10.32
CA ILE A 224 25.26 30.51 -8.93
C ILE A 224 25.92 31.89 -8.74
N ASN A 225 26.85 32.27 -9.60
CA ASN A 225 27.53 33.55 -9.51
C ASN A 225 26.55 34.72 -9.66
N ALA A 226 25.60 34.65 -10.59
CA ALA A 226 24.58 35.68 -10.73
C ALA A 226 23.70 35.83 -9.47
N VAL A 227 23.36 34.72 -8.80
CA VAL A 227 22.61 34.77 -7.54
C VAL A 227 23.45 35.37 -6.41
N LEU A 228 24.72 35.00 -6.32
CA LEU A 228 25.64 35.55 -5.31
C LEU A 228 25.85 37.07 -5.50
N ASP A 229 26.03 37.52 -6.75
CA ASP A 229 26.20 38.94 -7.07
C ASP A 229 24.96 39.77 -6.73
N ASN A 230 23.76 39.19 -6.92
CA ASN A 230 22.49 39.84 -6.60
C ASN A 230 22.06 39.69 -5.13
N SER A 231 22.81 38.95 -4.31
CA SER A 231 22.44 38.63 -2.93
C SER A 231 23.59 38.91 -1.94
N GLN A 232 24.29 40.01 -2.12
CA GLN A 232 25.50 40.35 -1.34
C GLN A 232 25.27 40.29 0.17
N GLN A 233 24.14 40.80 0.66
CA GLN A 233 23.79 40.74 2.08
C GLN A 233 23.75 39.28 2.61
N SER A 234 23.26 38.33 1.81
CA SER A 234 23.23 36.90 2.22
C SER A 234 24.62 36.26 2.18
N VAL A 235 25.50 36.74 1.29
CA VAL A 235 26.93 36.34 1.26
C VAL A 235 27.63 36.81 2.52
N ASP A 236 27.43 38.06 2.92
CA ASP A 236 28.00 38.66 4.12
C ASP A 236 27.47 37.99 5.40
N ASP A 237 26.17 37.67 5.44
CA ASP A 237 25.53 36.95 6.54
C ASP A 237 26.10 35.51 6.69
N PHE A 238 26.38 34.83 5.57
CA PHE A 238 27.03 33.52 5.60
C PHE A 238 28.46 33.61 6.14
N LYS A 239 29.25 34.59 5.69
CA LYS A 239 30.60 34.85 6.21
C LYS A 239 30.61 35.20 7.70
N ALA A 240 29.53 35.82 8.19
CA ALA A 240 29.31 36.09 9.61
C ALA A 240 28.86 34.89 10.42
N GLY A 241 28.82 33.67 9.82
CA GLY A 241 28.48 32.42 10.50
C GLY A 241 26.97 32.13 10.58
N LYS A 242 26.12 32.79 9.78
CA LYS A 242 24.67 32.53 9.74
C LYS A 242 24.33 31.46 8.70
N ASP A 243 24.29 30.19 9.10
CA ASP A 243 24.02 29.06 8.20
C ASP A 243 22.70 29.16 7.42
N ARG A 244 21.71 29.88 7.94
CA ARG A 244 20.42 30.10 7.24
C ARG A 244 20.58 30.84 5.91
N ALA A 245 21.63 31.68 5.77
CA ALA A 245 21.93 32.43 4.54
C ALA A 245 22.25 31.48 3.38
N LYS A 246 22.96 30.37 3.62
CA LYS A 246 23.23 29.34 2.62
C LYS A 246 21.93 28.71 2.09
N GLY A 247 20.99 28.39 2.97
CA GLY A 247 19.68 27.85 2.58
C GLY A 247 18.88 28.81 1.71
N PHE A 248 18.93 30.10 2.00
CA PHE A 248 18.31 31.15 1.18
C PHE A 248 18.91 31.19 -0.22
N LEU A 249 20.25 31.21 -0.32
CA LEU A 249 20.97 31.23 -1.61
C LEU A 249 20.64 30.00 -2.46
N VAL A 250 20.65 28.82 -1.86
CA VAL A 250 20.18 27.57 -2.54
C VAL A 250 18.75 27.73 -3.05
N GLY A 251 17.86 28.30 -2.23
CA GLY A 251 16.47 28.54 -2.63
C GLY A 251 16.35 29.47 -3.84
N GLN A 252 17.18 30.53 -3.92
CA GLN A 252 17.21 31.45 -5.07
C GLN A 252 17.74 30.77 -6.34
N ILE A 253 18.81 29.95 -6.23
CA ILE A 253 19.34 29.18 -7.36
C ILE A 253 18.28 28.20 -7.86
N MET A 254 17.61 27.45 -6.96
CA MET A 254 16.55 26.54 -7.32
C MET A 254 15.35 27.23 -7.97
N LYS A 255 15.02 28.45 -7.53
CA LYS A 255 13.96 29.26 -8.15
C LYS A 255 14.35 29.69 -9.56
N GLN A 256 15.60 30.18 -9.77
CA GLN A 256 16.10 30.64 -11.06
C GLN A 256 16.19 29.48 -12.08
N THR A 257 16.55 28.28 -11.63
CA THR A 257 16.59 27.07 -12.45
C THR A 257 15.23 26.35 -12.54
N LYS A 258 14.14 26.95 -12.05
CA LYS A 258 12.80 26.36 -12.00
C LYS A 258 12.75 24.96 -11.35
N GLY A 259 13.66 24.69 -10.42
CA GLY A 259 13.79 23.41 -9.72
C GLY A 259 14.51 22.31 -10.51
N GLN A 260 15.14 22.63 -11.64
CA GLN A 260 15.87 21.67 -12.47
C GLN A 260 17.33 21.46 -12.02
N ALA A 261 17.92 22.38 -11.28
CA ALA A 261 19.29 22.20 -10.79
C ALA A 261 19.39 21.01 -9.82
N ASN A 262 20.47 20.23 -9.91
CA ASN A 262 20.77 19.19 -8.94
C ASN A 262 21.13 19.81 -7.58
N PRO A 263 20.33 19.55 -6.51
CA PRO A 263 20.57 20.20 -5.22
C PRO A 263 21.93 19.87 -4.61
N GLY A 264 22.43 18.64 -4.80
CA GLY A 264 23.74 18.21 -4.32
C GLY A 264 24.85 18.99 -4.99
N MET A 265 24.81 19.09 -6.33
CA MET A 265 25.78 19.86 -7.11
C MET A 265 25.72 21.36 -6.80
N VAL A 266 24.50 21.91 -6.67
CA VAL A 266 24.31 23.31 -6.25
C VAL A 266 24.96 23.57 -4.89
N ASN A 267 24.72 22.70 -3.89
CA ASN A 267 25.31 22.86 -2.56
C ASN A 267 26.83 22.80 -2.58
N GLN A 268 27.42 21.90 -3.39
CA GLN A 268 28.85 21.75 -3.54
C GLN A 268 29.48 22.97 -4.22
N LEU A 269 28.96 23.38 -5.37
CA LEU A 269 29.47 24.52 -6.13
C LEU A 269 29.26 25.83 -5.38
N LEU A 270 28.10 26.00 -4.73
CA LEU A 270 27.82 27.18 -3.91
C LEU A 270 28.82 27.31 -2.75
N ALA A 271 29.16 26.22 -2.07
CA ALA A 271 30.16 26.23 -1.00
C ALA A 271 31.53 26.68 -1.54
N GLN A 272 31.96 26.12 -2.66
CA GLN A 272 33.21 26.48 -3.32
C GLN A 272 33.26 27.94 -3.74
N GLU A 273 32.18 28.49 -4.28
CA GLU A 273 32.13 29.90 -4.71
C GLU A 273 32.04 30.88 -3.52
N LEU A 274 31.40 30.50 -2.42
CA LEU A 274 31.34 31.27 -1.19
C LEU A 274 32.72 31.34 -0.49
N GLU A 275 33.53 30.29 -0.57
CA GLU A 275 34.91 30.27 -0.03
C GLU A 275 35.90 31.16 -0.84
N LYS A 276 35.64 31.37 -2.13
CA LYS A 276 36.46 32.22 -3.01
C LYS A 276 36.18 33.72 -2.84
N ARG A 277 35.06 34.07 -2.26
CA ARG A 277 34.59 35.44 -2.07
C ARG A 277 34.86 35.95 -0.65
#